data_115e40cbe00655ae22bec038709cb5d2
#
_entry.id   115e40cbe00655ae22bec038709cb5d2
#
_cell.length_a   1.000
_cell.length_b   1.000
_cell.length_c   1.000
_cell.angle_alpha   90.00
_cell.angle_beta   90.00
_cell.angle_gamma   90.00
#
_symmetry.space_group_name_H-M   'P 1'
#
loop_
_entity.id
_entity.type
_entity.pdbx_description
1 polymer ?
#
loop_
_entity_poly.entity_id
_entity_poly.type
_entity_poly.pdbx_seq_one_letter_code
_entity_poly.pdbx_strand_id
1 'polypeptide(L)' 'MSKVWNYYAGPCMLPVEVMEKAQKEFRDFEGTGMGVVELSHRSAEFMKVAKEAEALLRELLDIPSNYRVL' A
#
# COMPACT_ATOMS: atom_id res chain seq x y z
N MET A 1 6.97 22.24 6.75
CA MET A 1 6.06 21.66 7.75
C MET A 1 6.77 20.55 8.51
N SER A 2 6.78 20.62 9.83
CA SER A 2 7.47 19.61 10.62
C SER A 2 6.67 18.32 10.71
N LYS A 3 7.37 17.19 10.72
CA LYS A 3 6.76 15.87 10.81
C LYS A 3 6.57 15.49 12.28
N VAL A 4 5.38 15.08 12.65
CA VAL A 4 5.08 14.58 13.99
C VAL A 4 5.30 13.07 14.02
N TRP A 5 5.97 12.58 15.07
CA TRP A 5 6.17 11.15 15.28
C TRP A 5 4.90 10.57 15.89
N ASN A 6 4.21 9.74 15.14
CA ASN A 6 2.93 9.16 15.53
C ASN A 6 3.05 7.64 15.62
N TYR A 7 2.87 7.10 16.81
CA TYR A 7 2.99 5.67 17.10
C TYR A 7 1.69 5.06 17.62
N TYR A 8 0.55 5.65 17.25
CA TYR A 8 -0.74 5.10 17.68
C TYR A 8 -1.00 3.75 17.00
N ALA A 9 -1.83 2.94 17.65
CA ALA A 9 -2.28 1.68 17.07
C ALA A 9 -3.24 1.97 15.91
N GLY A 10 -2.96 1.42 14.76
CA GLY A 10 -3.72 1.68 13.54
C GLY A 10 -3.27 2.95 12.85
N PRO A 11 -3.84 4.12 13.21
CA PRO A 11 -3.43 5.38 12.57
C PRO A 11 -2.09 5.84 13.11
N CYS A 12 -1.02 5.47 12.46
CA CYS A 12 0.34 5.84 12.84
C CYS A 12 1.06 6.52 11.68
N MET A 13 2.27 7.04 11.94
CA MET A 13 3.00 7.75 10.90
C MET A 13 3.51 6.80 9.83
N LEU A 14 3.55 7.32 8.61
CA LEU A 14 4.16 6.64 7.46
C LEU A 14 5.36 7.46 6.98
N PRO A 15 6.34 6.82 6.34
CA PRO A 15 7.42 7.57 5.72
C PRO A 15 6.90 8.61 4.72
N VAL A 16 7.58 9.76 4.65
CA VAL A 16 7.14 10.85 3.77
C VAL A 16 7.07 10.40 2.31
N GLU A 17 8.04 9.58 1.87
CA GLU A 17 8.09 9.08 0.51
C GLU A 17 6.86 8.23 0.17
N VAL A 18 6.39 7.44 1.13
CA VAL A 18 5.19 6.62 0.95
C VAL A 18 3.95 7.51 0.83
N MET A 19 3.86 8.54 1.67
CA MET A 19 2.74 9.47 1.64
C MET A 19 2.69 10.27 0.33
N GLU A 20 3.85 10.68 -0.16
CA GLU A 20 3.94 11.41 -1.42
C GLU A 20 3.49 10.54 -2.59
N LYS A 21 3.91 9.27 -2.60
CA LYS A 21 3.49 8.32 -3.61
C LYS A 21 1.99 8.07 -3.54
N ALA A 22 1.45 7.90 -2.33
CA ALA A 22 0.02 7.71 -2.13
C ALA A 22 -0.79 8.91 -2.63
N GLN A 23 -0.31 10.12 -2.36
CA GLN A 23 -0.94 11.35 -2.83
C GLN A 23 -1.02 11.38 -4.36
N LYS A 24 0.06 11.00 -5.02
CA LYS A 24 0.14 10.97 -6.47
C LYS A 24 -0.82 9.93 -7.05
N GLU A 25 -0.84 8.74 -6.47
CA GLU A 25 -1.65 7.62 -6.95
C GLU A 25 -3.12 7.74 -6.55
N PHE A 26 -3.44 8.64 -5.64
CA PHE A 26 -4.82 8.87 -5.24
C PHE A 26 -5.67 9.36 -6.41
N ARG A 27 -5.08 10.12 -7.32
CA ARG A 27 -5.80 10.69 -8.47
C ARG A 27 -5.63 9.89 -9.74
N ASP A 28 -4.48 9.25 -9.92
CA ASP A 28 -4.20 8.51 -11.15
C ASP A 28 -3.20 7.39 -10.85
N PHE A 29 -3.71 6.18 -10.70
CA PHE A 29 -2.87 5.03 -10.44
C PHE A 29 -2.37 4.44 -11.75
N GLU A 30 -1.06 4.49 -11.97
CA GLU A 30 -0.36 3.89 -13.13
C GLU A 30 -0.98 4.26 -14.48
N GLY A 31 -1.46 5.49 -14.63
CA GLY A 31 -2.00 5.96 -15.90
C GLY A 31 -3.38 5.46 -16.24
N THR A 32 -4.09 4.86 -15.29
CA THR A 32 -5.45 4.35 -15.53
C THR A 32 -6.49 5.46 -15.64
N GLY A 33 -6.16 6.69 -15.23
CA GLY A 33 -7.11 7.78 -15.12
C GLY A 33 -7.97 7.72 -13.88
N MET A 34 -7.78 6.70 -13.05
CA MET A 34 -8.51 6.52 -11.78
C MET A 34 -7.52 6.49 -10.63
N GLY A 35 -7.89 7.09 -9.51
CA GLY A 35 -7.11 6.98 -8.29
C GLY A 35 -7.17 5.57 -7.72
N VAL A 36 -6.17 5.22 -6.91
CA VAL A 36 -6.09 3.87 -6.32
C VAL A 36 -7.35 3.51 -5.52
N VAL A 37 -7.97 4.50 -4.86
CA VAL A 37 -9.18 4.26 -4.07
C VAL A 37 -10.43 4.05 -4.93
N GLU A 38 -10.36 4.42 -6.20
CA GLU A 38 -11.47 4.25 -7.14
C GLU A 38 -11.43 2.89 -7.85
N LEU A 39 -10.35 2.16 -7.72
CA LEU A 39 -10.19 0.87 -8.39
C LEU A 39 -11.04 -0.20 -7.70
N SER A 40 -11.70 -1.01 -8.51
CA SER A 40 -12.43 -2.16 -7.98
C SER A 40 -11.43 -3.17 -7.39
N HIS A 41 -11.78 -3.76 -6.25
CA HIS A 41 -10.94 -4.79 -5.64
C HIS A 41 -10.80 -6.05 -6.51
N ARG A 42 -11.61 -6.13 -7.57
CA ARG A 42 -11.52 -7.23 -8.55
C ARG A 42 -10.83 -6.83 -9.85
N SER A 43 -10.42 -5.57 -9.97
CA SER A 43 -9.70 -5.14 -11.16
C SER A 43 -8.30 -5.73 -11.18
N ALA A 44 -7.73 -5.88 -12.38
CA ALA A 44 -6.38 -6.41 -12.53
C ALA A 44 -5.36 -5.52 -11.83
N GLU A 45 -5.55 -4.20 -11.88
CA GLU A 45 -4.67 -3.24 -11.25
C GLU A 45 -4.68 -3.39 -9.73
N PHE A 46 -5.85 -3.52 -9.12
CA PHE A 46 -5.94 -3.71 -7.68
C PHE A 46 -5.39 -5.06 -7.26
N MET A 47 -5.68 -6.12 -8.01
CA MET A 47 -5.17 -7.45 -7.69
C MET A 47 -3.65 -7.48 -7.75
N LYS A 48 -3.06 -6.73 -8.67
CA LYS A 48 -1.61 -6.58 -8.75
C LYS A 48 -1.07 -5.94 -7.47
N VAL A 49 -1.71 -4.89 -6.99
CA VAL A 49 -1.32 -4.22 -5.74
C VAL A 49 -1.42 -5.18 -4.56
N ALA A 50 -2.52 -5.92 -4.46
CA ALA A 50 -2.74 -6.86 -3.36
C ALA A 50 -1.69 -7.97 -3.36
N LYS A 51 -1.39 -8.54 -4.52
CA LYS A 51 -0.37 -9.59 -4.64
C LYS A 51 1.01 -9.08 -4.29
N GLU A 52 1.35 -7.88 -4.75
CA GLU A 52 2.63 -7.25 -4.45
C GLU A 52 2.76 -6.97 -2.96
N ALA A 53 1.69 -6.49 -2.31
CA ALA A 53 1.69 -6.24 -0.88
C ALA A 53 1.95 -7.53 -0.09
N GLU A 54 1.28 -8.63 -0.46
CA GLU A 54 1.51 -9.92 0.19
C GLU A 54 2.94 -10.40 -0.01
N ALA A 55 3.45 -10.31 -1.24
CA ALA A 55 4.81 -10.74 -1.57
C ALA A 55 5.85 -9.95 -0.76
N LEU A 56 5.65 -8.63 -0.64
CA LEU A 56 6.57 -7.77 0.11
C LEU A 56 6.54 -8.08 1.60
N LEU A 57 5.36 -8.36 2.17
CA LEU A 57 5.26 -8.75 3.58
C LEU A 57 5.99 -10.06 3.83
N ARG A 58 5.84 -11.03 2.94
CA ARG A 58 6.54 -12.31 3.07
C ARG A 58 8.05 -12.13 2.99
N GLU A 59 8.51 -11.30 2.08
CA GLU A 59 9.95 -11.04 1.91
C GLU A 59 10.53 -10.31 3.12
N LEU A 60 9.89 -9.23 3.56
CA LEU A 60 10.43 -8.38 4.62
C LEU A 60 10.39 -9.04 5.99
N LEU A 61 9.39 -9.89 6.25
CA LEU A 61 9.25 -10.57 7.52
C LEU A 61 9.72 -12.03 7.49
N ASP A 62 10.22 -12.47 6.32
CA ASP A 62 10.71 -13.85 6.12
C ASP A 62 9.64 -14.86 6.51
N ILE A 63 8.42 -14.67 6.01
CA ILE A 63 7.28 -15.53 6.35
C ILE A 63 7.38 -16.85 5.59
N PRO A 64 7.37 -18.00 6.31
CA PRO A 64 7.39 -19.32 5.66
C PRO A 64 6.14 -19.53 4.79
N SER A 65 6.28 -20.36 3.74
CA SER A 65 5.20 -20.59 2.78
C SER A 65 3.96 -21.26 3.40
N ASN A 66 4.14 -21.94 4.55
CA ASN A 66 3.03 -22.60 5.23
C ASN A 66 2.21 -21.66 6.12
N TYR A 67 2.57 -20.38 6.19
CA TYR A 67 1.81 -19.36 6.91
C TYR A 67 1.01 -18.54 5.92
N ARG A 68 -0.19 -18.14 6.33
CA ARG A 68 -1.07 -17.33 5.51
C ARG A 68 -0.94 -15.87 5.89
N VAL A 69 -0.91 -15.00 4.88
CA VAL A 69 -0.98 -13.54 5.08
C VAL A 69 -2.43 -13.13 4.87
N LEU A 70 -3.01 -12.54 5.90
CA LEU A 70 -4.41 -12.11 5.86
C LEU A 70 -4.53 -10.62 5.65
#